data_1b9d79a1b6e996092dbacb55ce8a6547
#
_entry.id   1b9d79a1b6e996092dbacb55ce8a6547
#
_cell.length_a   1.000
_cell.length_b   1.000
_cell.length_c   1.000
_cell.angle_alpha   90.00
_cell.angle_beta   90.00
_cell.angle_gamma   90.00
#
_symmetry.space_group_name_H-M   'P 1'
#
loop_
_entity.id
_entity.type
_entity.pdbx_description
1 polymer ?
#
loop_
_entity_poly.entity_id
_entity_poly.type
_entity_poly.pdbx_seq_one_letter_code
_entity_poly.pdbx_strand_id
1 'polypeptide(L)'
;GHSQPFWHEISKDAPATPKERMKWGEGAVCPGGRLPYLFETYENLYGDLSANSGGCAIMRDEEFGLAFLEKYQDRLLFGTDMANCEMTFPLGNWLDEQEHAGRLSRSAYEKICRTNAEKLFHL
;
A
#
# COMPACT_ATOMS: atom_id res chain seq x y z
N GLY A 1 0.89 0.25 10.07
CA GLY A 1 1.84 -0.67 9.43
C GLY A 1 2.67 0.03 8.38
N HIS A 2 3.97 -0.06 8.54
CA HIS A 2 4.97 0.59 7.68
C HIS A 2 6.19 -0.32 7.61
N SER A 3 6.95 -0.30 6.61
CA SER A 3 8.21 -0.99 6.37
C SER A 3 8.17 -2.07 5.29
N GLN A 4 9.33 -2.34 4.74
CA GLN A 4 9.54 -3.36 3.72
C GLN A 4 9.08 -4.75 4.18
N PRO A 5 9.53 -5.26 5.36
CA PRO A 5 9.09 -6.57 5.83
C PRO A 5 7.58 -6.70 6.05
N PHE A 6 6.91 -5.62 6.48
CA PHE A 6 5.47 -5.60 6.65
C PHE A 6 4.75 -5.75 5.30
N TRP A 7 5.16 -4.98 4.28
CA TRP A 7 4.52 -4.99 2.98
C TRP A 7 4.81 -6.25 2.15
N HIS A 8 5.89 -6.98 2.40
CA HIS A 8 6.09 -8.31 1.82
C HIS A 8 4.98 -9.30 2.18
N GLU A 9 4.39 -9.17 3.34
CA GLU A 9 3.30 -10.04 3.83
C GLU A 9 1.99 -9.87 3.03
N ILE A 10 1.93 -8.98 2.05
CA ILE A 10 0.81 -8.90 1.10
C ILE A 10 0.70 -10.18 0.26
N SER A 11 1.81 -10.87 0.04
CA SER A 11 1.90 -12.10 -0.73
C SER A 11 2.16 -13.31 0.16
N LYS A 12 1.50 -14.44 -0.15
CA LYS A 12 1.66 -15.71 0.59
C LYS A 12 3.10 -16.24 0.52
N ASP A 13 3.80 -15.97 -0.57
CA ASP A 13 5.18 -16.38 -0.82
C ASP A 13 6.21 -15.34 -0.35
N ALA A 14 5.84 -14.51 0.62
CA ALA A 14 6.76 -13.56 1.23
C ALA A 14 8.06 -14.24 1.67
N PRO A 15 9.24 -13.65 1.41
CA PRO A 15 10.52 -14.25 1.76
C PRO A 15 10.63 -14.62 3.24
N ALA A 16 11.24 -15.75 3.54
CA ALA A 16 11.39 -16.24 4.90
C ALA A 16 12.50 -15.51 5.68
N THR A 17 13.55 -15.06 4.99
CA THR A 17 14.72 -14.47 5.65
C THR A 17 14.65 -12.95 5.75
N PRO A 18 15.13 -12.35 6.85
CA PRO A 18 15.17 -10.90 7.01
C PRO A 18 15.93 -10.18 5.87
N LYS A 19 17.00 -10.77 5.38
CA LYS A 19 17.83 -10.21 4.30
C LYS A 19 17.04 -10.07 2.98
N GLU A 20 16.25 -11.07 2.64
CA GLU A 20 15.41 -11.04 1.44
C GLU A 20 14.25 -10.07 1.59
N ARG A 21 13.69 -9.94 2.80
CA ARG A 21 12.61 -8.99 3.11
C ARG A 21 13.02 -7.51 3.05
N MET A 22 14.31 -7.22 3.00
CA MET A 22 14.81 -5.86 2.79
C MET A 22 14.89 -5.47 1.30
N LYS A 23 14.68 -6.41 0.39
CA LYS A 23 14.56 -6.13 -1.05
C LYS A 23 13.11 -5.75 -1.39
N TRP A 24 12.94 -5.09 -2.53
CA TRP A 24 11.60 -4.82 -3.06
C TRP A 24 10.94 -6.13 -3.51
N GLY A 25 9.65 -6.28 -3.25
CA GLY A 25 8.87 -7.37 -3.81
C GLY A 25 8.64 -7.15 -5.30
N GLU A 26 8.73 -8.20 -6.09
CA GLU A 26 8.57 -8.15 -7.54
C GLU A 26 7.58 -9.19 -8.04
N GLY A 27 6.99 -8.93 -9.22
CA GLY A 27 6.07 -9.84 -9.89
C GLY A 27 4.71 -9.99 -9.23
N ALA A 28 3.93 -10.96 -9.71
CA ALA A 28 2.58 -11.20 -9.25
C ALA A 28 2.49 -11.49 -7.75
N VAL A 29 1.42 -11.05 -7.12
CA VAL A 29 1.12 -11.34 -5.72
C VAL A 29 0.44 -12.71 -5.63
N CYS A 30 1.00 -13.59 -4.80
CA CYS A 30 0.37 -14.87 -4.48
C CYS A 30 -0.73 -14.64 -3.42
N PRO A 31 -2.02 -14.88 -3.74
CA PRO A 31 -3.12 -14.69 -2.80
C PRO A 31 -2.98 -15.48 -1.51
N GLY A 32 -3.52 -14.97 -0.42
CA GLY A 32 -3.47 -15.61 0.89
C GLY A 32 -2.30 -15.17 1.76
N GLY A 33 -1.72 -14.00 1.48
CA GLY A 33 -0.71 -13.39 2.32
C GLY A 33 -1.22 -13.07 3.72
N ARG A 34 -0.29 -12.92 4.66
CA ARG A 34 -0.62 -12.62 6.06
C ARG A 34 -1.19 -11.21 6.23
N LEU A 35 -0.77 -10.25 5.40
CA LEU A 35 -1.23 -8.87 5.52
C LEU A 35 -2.73 -8.72 5.27
N PRO A 36 -3.32 -9.25 4.18
CA PRO A 36 -4.77 -9.27 4.02
C PRO A 36 -5.51 -9.92 5.20
N TYR A 37 -5.00 -11.05 5.71
CA TYR A 37 -5.57 -11.70 6.89
C TYR A 37 -5.56 -10.78 8.13
N LEU A 38 -4.48 -10.02 8.36
CA LEU A 38 -4.41 -9.08 9.48
C LEU A 38 -5.40 -7.92 9.32
N PHE A 39 -5.58 -7.40 8.10
CA PHE A 39 -6.59 -6.38 7.82
C PHE A 39 -8.02 -6.88 8.05
N GLU A 40 -8.30 -8.16 7.77
CA GLU A 40 -9.61 -8.78 8.05
C GLU A 40 -9.84 -9.01 9.55
N THR A 41 -8.77 -9.30 10.28
CA THR A 41 -8.86 -9.71 11.70
C THR A 41 -8.87 -8.49 12.64
N TYR A 42 -8.12 -7.43 12.31
CA TYR A 42 -7.90 -6.29 13.20
C TYR A 42 -8.39 -4.99 12.58
N GLU A 43 -9.50 -4.46 13.08
CA GLU A 43 -10.12 -3.23 12.58
C GLU A 43 -9.27 -1.98 12.81
N ASN A 44 -8.40 -2.00 13.82
CA ASN A 44 -7.51 -0.89 14.17
C ASN A 44 -6.15 -0.94 13.46
N LEU A 45 -5.94 -1.85 12.52
CA LEU A 45 -4.75 -1.90 11.69
C LEU A 45 -4.89 -0.93 10.52
N TYR A 46 -3.95 -0.02 10.39
CA TYR A 46 -3.79 0.89 9.24
C TYR A 46 -2.51 0.57 8.48
N GLY A 47 -2.53 0.74 7.17
CA GLY A 47 -1.37 0.60 6.29
C GLY A 47 -0.88 1.96 5.81
N ASP A 48 0.39 2.24 6.05
CA ASP A 48 1.09 3.41 5.53
C ASP A 48 1.84 3.00 4.25
N LEU A 49 1.47 3.62 3.14
CA LEU A 49 1.99 3.31 1.80
C LEU A 49 3.30 4.04 1.47
N SER A 50 3.88 4.76 2.43
CA SER A 50 5.06 5.60 2.23
C SER A 50 6.38 4.83 2.06
N ALA A 51 7.49 5.56 1.91
CA ALA A 51 8.86 5.05 1.76
C ALA A 51 9.06 4.04 0.62
N ASN A 52 8.22 4.09 -0.41
CA ASN A 52 8.15 3.14 -1.51
C ASN A 52 7.84 1.67 -1.12
N SER A 53 7.80 1.32 0.17
CA SER A 53 7.52 -0.04 0.62
C SER A 53 6.10 -0.47 0.27
N GLY A 54 5.11 0.32 0.68
CA GLY A 54 3.72 0.10 0.32
C GLY A 54 3.46 0.32 -1.16
N GLY A 55 4.05 1.36 -1.75
CA GLY A 55 3.94 1.63 -3.19
C GLY A 55 4.41 0.45 -4.04
N CYS A 56 5.58 -0.11 -3.76
CA CYS A 56 6.08 -1.31 -4.46
C CYS A 56 5.15 -2.51 -4.29
N ALA A 57 4.65 -2.74 -3.07
CA ALA A 57 3.74 -3.86 -2.80
C ALA A 57 2.44 -3.77 -3.61
N ILE A 58 1.92 -2.56 -3.82
CA ILE A 58 0.71 -2.30 -4.60
C ILE A 58 0.97 -2.34 -6.10
N MET A 59 2.01 -1.64 -6.56
CA MET A 59 2.28 -1.48 -7.99
C MET A 59 2.89 -2.71 -8.66
N ARG A 60 3.48 -3.65 -7.91
CA ARG A 60 4.12 -4.87 -8.46
C ARG A 60 3.15 -5.79 -9.19
N ASP A 61 1.86 -5.72 -8.83
CA ASP A 61 0.75 -6.46 -9.43
C ASP A 61 -0.45 -5.52 -9.45
N GLU A 62 -0.68 -4.88 -10.59
CA GLU A 62 -1.67 -3.82 -10.73
C GLU A 62 -3.09 -4.29 -10.40
N GLU A 63 -3.48 -5.47 -10.88
CA GLU A 63 -4.82 -6.01 -10.65
C GLU A 63 -5.05 -6.29 -9.17
N PHE A 64 -4.11 -6.99 -8.54
CA PHE A 64 -4.18 -7.28 -7.11
C PHE A 64 -4.10 -6.00 -6.26
N GLY A 65 -3.20 -5.09 -6.62
CA GLY A 65 -3.01 -3.83 -5.92
C GLY A 65 -4.25 -2.96 -5.94
N LEU A 66 -4.91 -2.80 -7.08
CA LEU A 66 -6.17 -2.06 -7.20
C LEU A 66 -7.29 -2.69 -6.37
N ALA A 67 -7.43 -4.01 -6.42
CA ALA A 67 -8.42 -4.72 -5.60
C ALA A 67 -8.15 -4.55 -4.09
N PHE A 68 -6.88 -4.57 -3.69
CA PHE A 68 -6.46 -4.34 -2.29
C PHE A 68 -6.78 -2.91 -1.84
N LEU A 69 -6.48 -1.90 -2.67
CA LEU A 69 -6.80 -0.50 -2.38
C LEU A 69 -8.30 -0.27 -2.22
N GLU A 70 -9.11 -0.81 -3.13
CA GLU A 70 -10.59 -0.71 -3.04
C GLU A 70 -11.12 -1.37 -1.78
N LYS A 71 -10.65 -2.58 -1.47
CA LYS A 71 -11.15 -3.36 -0.33
C LYS A 71 -10.81 -2.72 1.01
N TYR A 72 -9.59 -2.18 1.16
CA TYR A 72 -9.09 -1.63 2.42
C TYR A 72 -8.99 -0.11 2.43
N GLN A 73 -9.69 0.57 1.52
CA GLN A 73 -9.64 2.01 1.29
C GLN A 73 -9.78 2.87 2.56
N ASP A 74 -10.51 2.39 3.56
CA ASP A 74 -10.77 3.13 4.80
C ASP A 74 -9.61 3.12 5.80
N ARG A 75 -8.57 2.31 5.54
CA ARG A 75 -7.46 2.09 6.48
C ARG A 75 -6.08 2.18 5.83
N LEU A 76 -6.01 2.76 4.65
CA LEU A 76 -4.77 3.00 3.93
C LEU A 76 -4.47 4.50 3.90
N LEU A 77 -3.20 4.85 4.04
CA LEU A 77 -2.72 6.21 4.10
C LEU A 77 -1.60 6.39 3.07
N PHE A 78 -1.77 7.33 2.17
CA PHE A 78 -0.68 7.77 1.29
C PHE A 78 0.28 8.68 2.04
N GLY A 79 1.56 8.51 1.81
CA GLY A 79 2.63 9.36 2.30
C GLY A 79 3.90 9.17 1.48
N THR A 80 4.90 9.98 1.70
CA THR A 80 6.21 9.87 1.03
C THR A 80 7.31 9.36 1.93
N ASP A 81 7.34 9.76 3.18
CA ASP A 81 8.48 9.55 4.10
C ASP A 81 9.79 10.07 3.49
N MET A 82 9.71 11.26 2.88
CA MET A 82 10.85 11.87 2.18
C MET A 82 11.96 12.23 3.15
N ALA A 83 13.12 11.59 3.01
CA ALA A 83 14.31 11.85 3.81
C ALA A 83 15.30 12.79 3.10
N ASN A 84 15.26 12.87 1.77
CA ASN A 84 16.13 13.77 0.97
C ASN A 84 15.48 14.07 -0.39
N CYS A 85 16.02 15.07 -1.09
CA CYS A 85 15.48 15.56 -2.36
C CYS A 85 15.73 14.63 -3.58
N GLU A 86 16.53 13.60 -3.44
CA GLU A 86 16.81 12.63 -4.52
C GLU A 86 15.81 11.48 -4.55
N MET A 87 15.01 11.33 -3.50
CA MET A 87 13.99 10.28 -3.44
C MET A 87 12.83 10.57 -4.40
N THR A 88 12.35 9.51 -5.03
CA THR A 88 11.18 9.54 -5.90
C THR A 88 10.06 8.66 -5.34
N PHE A 89 8.82 9.08 -5.56
CA PHE A 89 7.63 8.42 -5.03
C PHE A 89 6.61 8.20 -6.14
N PRO A 90 6.79 7.16 -6.97
CA PRO A 90 5.95 6.93 -8.14
C PRO A 90 4.50 6.59 -7.80
N LEU A 91 4.21 6.13 -6.58
CA LEU A 91 2.86 5.76 -6.17
C LEU A 91 1.85 6.91 -6.34
N GLY A 92 2.23 8.16 -6.02
CA GLY A 92 1.32 9.30 -6.15
C GLY A 92 0.82 9.47 -7.58
N ASN A 93 1.74 9.54 -8.54
CA ASN A 93 1.40 9.65 -9.96
C ASN A 93 0.60 8.43 -10.43
N TRP A 94 0.96 7.24 -9.98
CA TRP A 94 0.25 6.01 -10.34
C TRP A 94 -1.20 6.01 -9.80
N LEU A 95 -1.43 6.48 -8.58
CA LEU A 95 -2.80 6.63 -8.04
C LEU A 95 -3.63 7.61 -8.85
N ASP A 96 -3.04 8.75 -9.26
CA ASP A 96 -3.68 9.74 -10.13
C ASP A 96 -4.08 9.11 -11.48
N GLU A 97 -3.16 8.37 -12.10
CA GLU A 97 -3.40 7.68 -13.37
C GLU A 97 -4.51 6.64 -13.25
N GLN A 98 -4.54 5.85 -12.19
CA GLN A 98 -5.56 4.82 -11.98
C GLN A 98 -6.94 5.43 -11.74
N GLU A 99 -7.02 6.52 -10.97
CA GLU A 99 -8.28 7.25 -10.74
C GLU A 99 -8.79 7.87 -12.04
N HIS A 100 -7.95 8.58 -12.79
CA HIS A 100 -8.33 9.18 -14.08
C HIS A 100 -8.77 8.14 -15.12
N ALA A 101 -8.17 6.97 -15.14
CA ALA A 101 -8.55 5.86 -15.99
C ALA A 101 -9.82 5.11 -15.53
N GLY A 102 -10.36 5.46 -14.37
CA GLY A 102 -11.54 4.81 -13.79
C GLY A 102 -11.28 3.40 -13.24
N ARG A 103 -10.03 3.04 -13.00
CA ARG A 103 -9.64 1.73 -12.43
C ARG A 103 -9.52 1.75 -10.91
N LEU A 104 -9.33 2.93 -10.32
CA LEU A 104 -9.47 3.18 -8.89
C LEU A 104 -10.66 4.11 -8.68
N SER A 105 -11.57 3.78 -7.76
CA SER A 105 -12.71 4.64 -7.50
C SER A 105 -12.29 5.98 -6.89
N ARG A 106 -13.03 7.03 -7.22
CA ARG A 106 -12.81 8.37 -6.63
C ARG A 106 -12.87 8.33 -5.11
N SER A 107 -13.78 7.52 -4.55
CA SER A 107 -13.91 7.34 -3.11
C SER A 107 -12.63 6.76 -2.48
N ALA A 108 -12.08 5.68 -3.05
CA ALA A 108 -10.85 5.07 -2.56
C ALA A 108 -9.67 6.04 -2.68
N TYR A 109 -9.54 6.71 -3.80
CA TYR A 109 -8.49 7.71 -4.03
C TYR A 109 -8.52 8.83 -2.98
N GLU A 110 -9.68 9.47 -2.76
CA GLU A 110 -9.82 10.56 -1.78
C GLU A 110 -9.55 10.12 -0.34
N LYS A 111 -10.01 8.91 0.02
CA LYS A 111 -9.76 8.34 1.35
C LYS A 111 -8.28 8.11 1.57
N ILE A 112 -7.62 7.43 0.66
CA ILE A 112 -6.20 7.04 0.77
C ILE A 112 -5.31 8.27 0.75
N CYS A 113 -5.57 9.22 -0.15
CA CYS A 113 -4.70 10.37 -0.33
C CYS A 113 -4.93 11.48 0.71
N ARG A 114 -6.10 11.52 1.36
CA ARG A 114 -6.43 12.65 2.23
C ARG A 114 -7.33 12.31 3.42
N THR A 115 -8.57 11.87 3.18
CA THR A 115 -9.61 11.95 4.22
C THR A 115 -9.42 10.95 5.35
N ASN A 116 -8.73 9.82 5.13
CA ASN A 116 -8.36 8.91 6.21
C ASN A 116 -7.36 9.55 7.19
N ALA A 117 -6.38 10.29 6.68
CA ALA A 117 -5.44 11.01 7.53
C ALA A 117 -6.14 12.12 8.34
N GLU A 118 -6.99 12.91 7.69
CA GLU A 118 -7.79 13.94 8.37
C GLU A 118 -8.60 13.37 9.51
N LYS A 119 -9.29 12.24 9.26
CA LYS A 119 -10.10 11.54 10.25
C LYS A 119 -9.28 10.95 11.39
N LEU A 120 -8.17 10.25 11.05
CA LEU A 120 -7.36 9.54 12.04
C LEU A 120 -6.60 10.49 12.97
N PHE A 121 -6.12 11.61 12.44
CA PHE A 121 -5.32 12.58 13.18
C PHE A 121 -6.10 13.81 13.64
N HIS A 122 -7.42 13.84 13.42
CA HIS A 122 -8.29 14.97 13.81
C HIS A 122 -7.85 16.31 13.21
N LEU A 123 -7.47 16.31 11.97
CA LEU A 123 -7.03 17.50 11.22
C LEU A 123 -8.20 18.34 10.71
#